data_1d3e582730ec44d019465341c65693da
#
_entry.id   1d3e582730ec44d019465341c65693da
#
_cell.length_a   1.000
_cell.length_b   1.000
_cell.length_c   1.000
_cell.angle_alpha   90.00
_cell.angle_beta   90.00
_cell.angle_gamma   90.00
#
_symmetry.space_group_name_H-M   'P 1'
#
loop_
_entity.id
_entity.type
_entity.pdbx_description
1 polymer ?
#
loop_
_entity_poly.entity_id
_entity_poly.type
_entity_poly.pdbx_seq_one_letter_code
_entity_poly.pdbx_strand_id
1 'polypeptide(L)'
;LEPVPVTRVDYLRIVPDVARGGVMLETSVVGDLSSVIAHLKVRSKGKLVSSYSVPVNQNYFVPIRNPVLWSPDNPHLYDVEINIVSNGTVVDKVTSYFGLRTISISDVGNVPRIHLNGRPFFHIGVLDQGYWPDGLYTAPTDEALVYDLDMVKHFGYNLVRKHMKIEPQRWYYW
;
A
#
# COMPACT_ATOMS: atom_id res chain seq x y z
N LEU A 1 -10.52 -12.64 -18.25
CA LEU A 1 -9.53 -13.72 -18.22
C LEU A 1 -8.14 -13.10 -18.21
N GLU A 2 -7.31 -13.50 -17.27
CA GLU A 2 -5.93 -13.07 -17.12
C GLU A 2 -5.02 -14.29 -17.28
N PRO A 3 -4.06 -14.28 -18.21
CA PRO A 3 -3.06 -15.33 -18.28
C PRO A 3 -2.07 -15.18 -17.12
N VAL A 4 -1.86 -16.25 -16.38
CA VAL A 4 -0.95 -16.26 -15.24
C VAL A 4 0.07 -17.37 -15.36
N PRO A 5 1.32 -17.22 -14.87
CA PRO A 5 2.31 -18.28 -14.82
C PRO A 5 1.83 -19.45 -13.94
N VAL A 6 2.31 -20.66 -14.24
CA VAL A 6 2.02 -21.85 -13.41
C VAL A 6 2.56 -21.65 -11.99
N THR A 7 3.82 -21.25 -11.88
CA THR A 7 4.42 -20.87 -10.59
C THR A 7 4.37 -19.35 -10.44
N ARG A 8 3.58 -18.88 -9.47
CA ARG A 8 3.27 -17.46 -9.32
C ARG A 8 2.97 -17.07 -7.89
N VAL A 9 3.00 -15.76 -7.63
CA VAL A 9 2.42 -15.19 -6.42
C VAL A 9 0.90 -15.26 -6.52
N ASP A 10 0.27 -15.96 -5.61
CA ASP A 10 -1.18 -16.08 -5.51
C ASP A 10 -1.76 -15.04 -4.56
N TYR A 11 -0.99 -14.69 -3.51
CA TYR A 11 -1.39 -13.73 -2.50
C TYR A 11 -0.21 -12.93 -2.00
N LEU A 12 -0.42 -11.63 -1.84
CA LEU A 12 0.54 -10.69 -1.23
C LEU A 12 -0.18 -9.80 -0.23
N ARG A 13 0.28 -9.82 1.02
CA ARG A 13 -0.12 -8.86 2.05
C ARG A 13 1.09 -8.09 2.54
N ILE A 14 0.94 -6.79 2.62
CA ILE A 14 1.99 -5.87 3.07
C ILE A 14 1.49 -5.18 4.34
N VAL A 15 2.16 -5.39 5.47
CA VAL A 15 1.76 -4.86 6.77
C VAL A 15 2.87 -3.94 7.29
N PRO A 16 2.66 -2.62 7.30
CA PRO A 16 3.61 -1.68 7.88
C PRO A 16 3.82 -1.94 9.37
N ASP A 17 5.08 -1.93 9.81
CA ASP A 17 5.50 -2.03 11.20
C ASP A 17 6.46 -0.87 11.52
N VAL A 18 5.87 0.26 11.87
CA VAL A 18 6.62 1.49 12.16
C VAL A 18 7.47 1.33 13.41
N ALA A 19 7.00 0.58 14.40
CA ALA A 19 7.74 0.35 15.65
C ALA A 19 9.08 -0.37 15.39
N ARG A 20 9.09 -1.32 14.46
CA ARG A 20 10.30 -2.04 14.03
C ARG A 20 11.04 -1.34 12.89
N GLY A 21 10.48 -0.25 12.35
CA GLY A 21 11.08 0.50 11.26
C GLY A 21 11.09 -0.24 9.93
N GLY A 22 9.99 -0.87 9.55
CA GLY A 22 9.93 -1.63 8.31
C GLY A 22 8.54 -2.14 7.96
N VAL A 23 8.50 -3.23 7.23
CA VAL A 23 7.26 -3.84 6.74
C VAL A 23 7.33 -5.37 6.84
N MET A 24 6.22 -5.98 7.23
CA MET A 24 6.03 -7.42 7.15
C MET A 24 5.40 -7.76 5.80
N LEU A 25 6.03 -8.64 5.05
CA LEU A 25 5.52 -9.21 3.81
C LEU A 25 5.04 -10.63 4.08
N GLU A 26 3.79 -10.90 3.72
CA GLU A 26 3.17 -12.23 3.73
C GLU A 26 2.90 -12.59 2.27
N THR A 27 3.58 -13.62 1.77
CA THR A 27 3.42 -14.06 0.38
C THR A 27 2.99 -15.51 0.35
N SER A 28 2.03 -15.81 -0.52
CA SER A 28 1.70 -17.18 -0.93
C SER A 28 2.07 -17.36 -2.39
N VAL A 29 2.88 -18.37 -2.66
CA VAL A 29 3.31 -18.78 -4.00
C VAL A 29 2.75 -20.15 -4.26
N VAL A 30 2.14 -20.35 -5.43
CA VAL A 30 1.56 -21.63 -5.88
C VAL A 30 2.30 -22.13 -7.11
N GLY A 31 2.16 -23.41 -7.41
CA GLY A 31 2.78 -24.09 -8.56
C GLY A 31 3.86 -25.08 -8.15
N ASP A 32 4.86 -25.30 -9.01
CA ASP A 32 6.03 -26.12 -8.67
C ASP A 32 6.99 -25.29 -7.82
N LEU A 33 7.12 -25.66 -6.55
CA LEU A 33 7.94 -24.95 -5.57
C LEU A 33 9.35 -25.55 -5.43
N SER A 34 9.73 -26.51 -6.27
CA SER A 34 11.07 -27.07 -6.30
C SER A 34 12.10 -25.99 -6.66
N SER A 35 13.06 -25.74 -5.79
CA SER A 35 14.11 -24.72 -6.00
C SER A 35 13.60 -23.32 -6.31
N VAL A 36 12.50 -22.89 -5.62
CA VAL A 36 11.89 -21.57 -5.77
C VAL A 36 12.30 -20.64 -4.62
N ILE A 37 12.73 -19.45 -4.97
CA ILE A 37 13.03 -18.35 -4.05
C ILE A 37 12.34 -17.06 -4.49
N ALA A 38 12.09 -16.16 -3.55
CA ALA A 38 11.61 -14.81 -3.83
C ALA A 38 12.74 -13.80 -3.69
N HIS A 39 12.97 -12.99 -4.73
CA HIS A 39 13.80 -11.80 -4.64
C HIS A 39 12.93 -10.58 -4.38
N LEU A 40 13.08 -9.99 -3.20
CA LEU A 40 12.37 -8.81 -2.74
C LEU A 40 13.23 -7.57 -2.96
N LYS A 41 12.66 -6.53 -3.55
CA LYS A 41 13.29 -5.20 -3.66
C LYS A 41 12.32 -4.14 -3.20
N VAL A 42 12.78 -3.25 -2.33
CA VAL A 42 12.02 -2.08 -1.90
C VAL A 42 12.76 -0.83 -2.38
N ARG A 43 12.01 0.09 -2.97
CA ARG A 43 12.52 1.36 -3.47
C ARG A 43 11.80 2.54 -2.83
N SER A 44 12.51 3.64 -2.71
CA SER A 44 11.98 4.93 -2.28
C SER A 44 12.36 5.95 -3.35
N LYS A 45 11.35 6.54 -4.01
CA LYS A 45 11.56 7.49 -5.12
C LYS A 45 12.56 6.94 -6.16
N GLY A 46 12.37 5.68 -6.56
CA GLY A 46 13.20 4.97 -7.52
C GLY A 46 14.53 4.43 -6.98
N LYS A 47 15.01 4.86 -5.81
CA LYS A 47 16.26 4.38 -5.22
C LYS A 47 16.03 3.09 -4.43
N LEU A 48 16.90 2.09 -4.62
CA LEU A 48 16.87 0.85 -3.85
C LEU A 48 17.22 1.13 -2.38
N VAL A 49 16.32 0.75 -1.46
CA VAL A 49 16.53 0.93 0.00
C VAL A 49 16.65 -0.40 0.74
N SER A 50 16.09 -1.48 0.18
CA SER A 50 16.24 -2.84 0.73
C SER A 50 16.17 -3.87 -0.38
N SER A 51 16.94 -4.96 -0.25
CA SER A 51 16.92 -6.10 -1.17
C SER A 51 17.23 -7.39 -0.41
N TYR A 52 16.41 -8.42 -0.62
CA TYR A 52 16.53 -9.71 0.04
C TYR A 52 16.19 -10.85 -0.91
N SER A 53 16.82 -12.00 -0.67
CA SER A 53 16.44 -13.28 -1.26
C SER A 53 15.92 -14.17 -0.13
N VAL A 54 14.67 -14.59 -0.22
CA VAL A 54 13.98 -15.28 0.86
C VAL A 54 13.26 -16.52 0.35
N PRO A 55 13.07 -17.54 1.18
CA PRO A 55 12.19 -18.67 0.84
C PRO A 55 10.75 -18.16 0.59
N VAL A 56 10.04 -18.82 -0.31
CA VAL A 56 8.62 -18.56 -0.55
C VAL A 56 7.74 -19.11 0.58
N ASN A 57 6.50 -18.64 0.66
CA ASN A 57 5.48 -19.09 1.62
C ASN A 57 5.88 -18.92 3.10
N GLN A 58 6.62 -17.85 3.37
CA GLN A 58 6.99 -17.42 4.73
C GLN A 58 6.77 -15.93 4.90
N ASN A 59 6.45 -15.54 6.14
CA ASN A 59 6.37 -14.14 6.50
C ASN A 59 7.79 -13.58 6.66
N TYR A 60 8.05 -12.44 6.04
CA TYR A 60 9.37 -11.84 6.04
C TYR A 60 9.32 -10.37 6.45
N PHE A 61 10.09 -10.01 7.47
CA PHE A 61 10.25 -8.62 7.88
C PHE A 61 11.35 -7.94 7.05
N VAL A 62 10.99 -6.87 6.34
CA VAL A 62 11.91 -6.04 5.56
C VAL A 62 12.17 -4.74 6.31
N PRO A 63 13.36 -4.58 6.91
CA PRO A 63 13.73 -3.33 7.57
C PRO A 63 14.00 -2.23 6.53
N ILE A 64 13.58 -1.01 6.86
CA ILE A 64 13.82 0.20 6.08
C ILE A 64 14.74 1.11 6.90
N ARG A 65 15.92 1.38 6.39
CA ARG A 65 16.86 2.29 7.05
C ARG A 65 16.35 3.73 6.93
N ASN A 66 16.26 4.44 8.06
CA ASN A 66 15.76 5.82 8.12
C ASN A 66 14.38 5.95 7.46
N PRO A 67 13.35 5.26 7.98
CA PRO A 67 12.05 5.22 7.36
C PRO A 67 11.38 6.59 7.32
N VAL A 68 10.79 6.93 6.18
CA VAL A 68 9.96 8.13 6.01
C VAL A 68 8.51 7.73 6.25
N LEU A 69 7.88 8.38 7.22
CA LEU A 69 6.48 8.12 7.53
C LEU A 69 5.56 8.83 6.53
N TRP A 70 4.51 8.14 6.17
CA TRP A 70 3.43 8.69 5.36
C TRP A 70 2.55 9.63 6.22
N SER A 71 2.20 10.77 5.66
CA SER A 71 1.14 11.66 6.17
C SER A 71 0.44 12.34 4.99
N PRO A 72 -0.75 12.98 5.19
CA PRO A 72 -1.39 13.75 4.12
C PRO A 72 -0.51 14.85 3.54
N ASP A 73 0.37 15.46 4.35
CA ASP A 73 1.31 16.51 3.91
C ASP A 73 2.57 15.93 3.25
N ASN A 74 2.89 14.67 3.53
CA ASN A 74 4.00 13.94 2.93
C ASN A 74 3.56 12.50 2.62
N PRO A 75 2.81 12.28 1.54
CA PRO A 75 2.26 10.99 1.18
C PRO A 75 3.32 10.07 0.58
N HIS A 76 4.38 9.79 1.36
CA HIS A 76 5.51 9.00 0.92
C HIS A 76 5.14 7.52 0.76
N LEU A 77 5.34 6.99 -0.44
CA LEU A 77 5.17 5.57 -0.76
C LEU A 77 6.50 4.91 -1.07
N TYR A 78 6.60 3.65 -0.71
CA TYR A 78 7.67 2.74 -1.09
C TYR A 78 7.15 1.76 -2.12
N ASP A 79 7.92 1.57 -3.20
CA ASP A 79 7.62 0.56 -4.20
C ASP A 79 8.18 -0.80 -3.76
N VAL A 80 7.42 -1.86 -3.99
CA VAL A 80 7.83 -3.25 -3.74
C VAL A 80 7.84 -4.00 -5.07
N GLU A 81 8.93 -4.67 -5.35
CA GLU A 81 9.07 -5.62 -6.45
C GLU A 81 9.39 -7.00 -5.88
N ILE A 82 8.63 -8.00 -6.28
CA ILE A 82 8.82 -9.40 -5.91
C ILE A 82 9.02 -10.20 -7.19
N ASN A 83 10.20 -10.78 -7.36
CA ASN A 83 10.50 -11.69 -8.45
C ASN A 83 10.56 -13.12 -7.90
N ILE A 84 9.73 -14.00 -8.42
CA ILE A 84 9.78 -15.43 -8.14
C ILE A 84 10.77 -16.07 -9.10
N VAL A 85 11.79 -16.69 -8.52
CA VAL A 85 12.88 -17.31 -9.27
C VAL A 85 12.84 -18.81 -9.06
N SER A 86 12.74 -19.58 -10.15
CA SER A 86 12.84 -21.04 -10.18
C SER A 86 14.02 -21.44 -11.04
N ASN A 87 14.92 -22.27 -10.51
CA ASN A 87 16.12 -22.73 -11.22
C ASN A 87 16.94 -21.59 -11.88
N GLY A 88 17.05 -20.43 -11.18
CA GLY A 88 17.80 -19.26 -11.66
C GLY A 88 17.08 -18.39 -12.68
N THR A 89 15.84 -18.73 -13.07
CA THR A 89 15.04 -17.96 -14.02
C THR A 89 13.86 -17.28 -13.30
N VAL A 90 13.61 -16.00 -13.61
CA VAL A 90 12.41 -15.30 -13.13
C VAL A 90 11.18 -15.88 -13.85
N VAL A 91 10.29 -16.50 -13.08
CA VAL A 91 9.06 -17.12 -13.59
C VAL A 91 7.82 -16.29 -13.33
N ASP A 92 7.86 -15.39 -12.33
CA ASP A 92 6.79 -14.44 -12.05
C ASP A 92 7.35 -13.15 -11.47
N LYS A 93 6.65 -12.04 -11.71
CA LYS A 93 7.01 -10.71 -11.21
C LYS A 93 5.76 -9.96 -10.77
N VAL A 94 5.75 -9.55 -9.51
CA VAL A 94 4.67 -8.75 -8.91
C VAL A 94 5.23 -7.43 -8.41
N THR A 95 4.50 -6.35 -8.64
CA THR A 95 4.80 -5.02 -8.10
C THR A 95 3.66 -4.55 -7.21
N SER A 96 4.00 -3.85 -6.15
CA SER A 96 3.06 -3.26 -5.22
C SER A 96 3.69 -2.05 -4.53
N TYR A 97 3.00 -1.47 -3.55
CA TYR A 97 3.50 -0.33 -2.78
C TYR A 97 3.00 -0.36 -1.34
N PHE A 98 3.61 0.45 -0.47
CA PHE A 98 3.13 0.68 0.88
C PHE A 98 3.54 2.06 1.40
N GLY A 99 2.75 2.59 2.34
CA GLY A 99 3.11 3.73 3.16
C GLY A 99 3.39 3.30 4.60
N LEU A 100 4.43 3.82 5.23
CA LEU A 100 4.72 3.56 6.63
C LEU A 100 3.96 4.56 7.50
N ARG A 101 2.91 4.12 8.18
CA ARG A 101 2.14 4.93 9.13
C ARG A 101 1.56 4.07 10.23
N THR A 102 1.24 4.69 11.35
CA THR A 102 0.43 4.09 12.40
C THR A 102 -0.85 4.86 12.60
N ILE A 103 -1.94 4.13 12.87
CA ILE A 103 -3.21 4.71 13.30
C ILE A 103 -3.55 4.03 14.62
N SER A 104 -3.86 4.85 15.63
CA SER A 104 -4.24 4.36 16.96
C SER A 104 -5.32 5.25 17.56
N ILE A 105 -5.95 4.75 18.61
CA ILE A 105 -6.83 5.56 19.47
C ILE A 105 -6.17 5.63 20.83
N SER A 106 -6.02 6.83 21.35
CA SER A 106 -5.56 7.07 22.72
C SER A 106 -6.15 8.37 23.27
N ASP A 107 -6.17 8.48 24.59
CA ASP A 107 -6.81 9.60 25.26
C ASP A 107 -5.95 10.86 25.23
N VAL A 108 -6.61 11.99 25.00
CA VAL A 108 -6.07 13.35 25.19
C VAL A 108 -7.01 14.08 26.13
N GLY A 109 -6.57 14.35 27.36
CA GLY A 109 -7.42 14.96 28.37
C GLY A 109 -8.67 14.14 28.69
N ASN A 110 -8.54 12.82 28.84
CA ASN A 110 -9.62 11.84 29.06
C ASN A 110 -10.66 11.75 27.93
N VAL A 111 -10.30 12.18 26.73
CA VAL A 111 -11.15 12.05 25.53
C VAL A 111 -10.43 11.21 24.51
N PRO A 112 -11.02 10.08 24.05
CA PRO A 112 -10.41 9.25 23.02
C PRO A 112 -10.28 10.03 21.71
N ARG A 113 -9.08 10.02 21.13
CA ARG A 113 -8.73 10.67 19.88
C ARG A 113 -8.05 9.69 18.93
N ILE A 114 -8.26 9.89 17.65
CA ILE A 114 -7.49 9.19 16.62
C ILE A 114 -6.13 9.84 16.50
N HIS A 115 -5.09 9.00 16.50
CA HIS A 115 -3.71 9.44 16.30
C HIS A 115 -3.18 8.91 14.96
N LEU A 116 -2.49 9.77 14.24
CA LEU A 116 -1.68 9.42 13.08
C LEU A 116 -0.20 9.56 13.49
N ASN A 117 0.58 8.47 13.33
CA ASN A 117 2.00 8.44 13.69
C ASN A 117 2.26 8.92 15.15
N GLY A 118 1.39 8.49 16.08
CA GLY A 118 1.49 8.81 17.50
C GLY A 118 1.06 10.23 17.90
N ARG A 119 0.53 11.03 16.98
CA ARG A 119 0.04 12.39 17.24
C ARG A 119 -1.47 12.47 17.03
N PRO A 120 -2.21 13.20 17.89
CA PRO A 120 -3.63 13.46 17.67
C PRO A 120 -3.86 14.06 16.29
N PHE A 121 -4.81 13.49 15.54
CA PHE A 121 -5.13 13.95 14.21
C PHE A 121 -6.62 14.26 14.11
N PHE A 122 -6.95 15.54 13.95
CA PHE A 122 -8.33 15.98 13.83
C PHE A 122 -8.81 15.81 12.38
N HIS A 123 -9.86 15.04 12.20
CA HIS A 123 -10.42 14.76 10.89
C HIS A 123 -11.46 15.81 10.51
N ILE A 124 -11.24 16.48 9.39
CA ILE A 124 -12.22 17.34 8.73
C ILE A 124 -12.39 16.78 7.33
N GLY A 125 -13.60 16.33 6.99
CA GLY A 125 -13.75 15.62 5.72
C GLY A 125 -15.13 15.67 5.12
N VAL A 126 -15.21 15.09 3.93
CA VAL A 126 -16.42 14.98 3.14
C VAL A 126 -16.85 13.51 3.03
N LEU A 127 -18.13 13.31 2.80
CA LEU A 127 -18.69 12.02 2.42
C LEU A 127 -18.66 11.95 0.89
N ASP A 128 -18.17 10.83 0.36
CA ASP A 128 -18.10 10.57 -1.07
C ASP A 128 -18.70 9.20 -1.38
N GLN A 129 -19.63 9.15 -2.32
CA GLN A 129 -20.26 7.93 -2.81
C GLN A 129 -19.69 7.46 -4.14
N GLY A 130 -18.83 8.24 -4.79
CA GLY A 130 -18.09 7.88 -6.00
C GLY A 130 -18.97 7.69 -7.22
N TYR A 131 -20.00 8.53 -7.40
CA TYR A 131 -20.81 8.55 -8.61
C TYR A 131 -20.24 9.50 -9.64
N TRP A 132 -20.25 9.08 -10.89
CA TRP A 132 -19.75 9.83 -12.03
C TRP A 132 -20.83 10.02 -13.08
N PRO A 133 -20.96 11.22 -13.69
CA PRO A 133 -22.00 11.47 -14.70
C PRO A 133 -21.92 10.49 -15.87
N ASP A 134 -20.73 10.15 -16.32
CA ASP A 134 -20.50 9.34 -17.51
C ASP A 134 -20.38 7.84 -17.22
N GLY A 135 -19.85 7.48 -16.05
CA GLY A 135 -19.47 6.11 -15.72
C GLY A 135 -20.23 5.48 -14.56
N LEU A 136 -21.21 6.18 -13.99
CA LEU A 136 -21.94 5.78 -12.78
C LEU A 136 -20.98 5.48 -11.62
N TYR A 137 -20.62 4.22 -11.42
CA TYR A 137 -19.66 3.79 -10.38
C TYR A 137 -18.20 3.81 -10.82
N THR A 138 -17.90 4.10 -12.08
CA THR A 138 -16.54 4.05 -12.63
C THR A 138 -16.08 5.45 -12.98
N ALA A 139 -14.97 5.90 -12.40
CA ALA A 139 -14.33 7.14 -12.80
C ALA A 139 -13.89 7.08 -14.26
N PRO A 140 -14.06 8.15 -15.04
CA PRO A 140 -13.69 8.15 -16.46
C PRO A 140 -12.17 8.02 -16.66
N THR A 141 -11.37 8.64 -15.81
CA THR A 141 -9.90 8.61 -15.88
C THR A 141 -9.27 8.71 -14.48
N ASP A 142 -7.97 8.48 -14.37
CA ASP A 142 -7.22 8.70 -13.16
C ASP A 142 -7.09 10.20 -12.83
N GLU A 143 -7.00 11.06 -13.84
CA GLU A 143 -6.99 12.52 -13.66
C GLU A 143 -8.28 13.04 -13.01
N ALA A 144 -9.42 12.40 -13.29
CA ALA A 144 -10.67 12.73 -12.63
C ALA A 144 -10.65 12.37 -11.15
N LEU A 145 -10.07 11.20 -10.78
CA LEU A 145 -9.86 10.81 -9.38
C LEU A 145 -8.94 11.79 -8.65
N VAL A 146 -7.83 12.15 -9.28
CA VAL A 146 -6.85 13.11 -8.73
C VAL A 146 -7.48 14.48 -8.54
N TYR A 147 -8.27 14.94 -9.52
CA TYR A 147 -8.97 16.24 -9.44
C TYR A 147 -9.88 16.32 -8.21
N ASP A 148 -10.69 15.29 -7.94
CA ASP A 148 -11.57 15.28 -6.76
C ASP A 148 -10.77 15.33 -5.45
N LEU A 149 -9.67 14.58 -5.37
CA LEU A 149 -8.80 14.59 -4.19
C LEU A 149 -8.09 15.94 -4.01
N ASP A 150 -7.65 16.56 -5.09
CA ASP A 150 -7.04 17.89 -5.06
C ASP A 150 -8.05 18.95 -4.62
N MET A 151 -9.31 18.86 -5.08
CA MET A 151 -10.38 19.76 -4.63
C MET A 151 -10.71 19.58 -3.16
N VAL A 152 -10.74 18.35 -2.65
CA VAL A 152 -10.90 18.06 -1.22
C VAL A 152 -9.79 18.75 -0.40
N LYS A 153 -8.54 18.63 -0.83
CA LYS A 153 -7.39 19.30 -0.18
C LYS A 153 -7.47 20.83 -0.33
N HIS A 154 -7.86 21.34 -1.49
CA HIS A 154 -8.01 22.77 -1.76
C HIS A 154 -9.01 23.43 -0.80
N PHE A 155 -10.10 22.76 -0.47
CA PHE A 155 -11.08 23.23 0.51
C PHE A 155 -10.67 23.01 1.96
N GLY A 156 -9.47 22.53 2.24
CA GLY A 156 -8.92 22.36 3.58
C GLY A 156 -9.36 21.07 4.28
N TYR A 157 -9.93 20.11 3.57
CA TYR A 157 -10.27 18.81 4.12
C TYR A 157 -9.04 17.88 4.12
N ASN A 158 -9.02 16.99 5.11
CA ASN A 158 -7.95 15.99 5.28
C ASN A 158 -8.47 14.55 5.36
N LEU A 159 -9.76 14.35 5.07
CA LEU A 159 -10.44 13.06 5.10
C LEU A 159 -11.47 12.99 3.98
N VAL A 160 -11.55 11.85 3.32
CA VAL A 160 -12.68 11.43 2.49
C VAL A 160 -13.28 10.16 3.08
N ARG A 161 -14.54 10.21 3.48
CA ARG A 161 -15.29 9.04 3.92
C ARG A 161 -16.00 8.41 2.71
N LYS A 162 -15.46 7.33 2.19
CA LYS A 162 -16.16 6.55 1.16
C LYS A 162 -17.37 5.88 1.78
N HIS A 163 -18.54 6.18 1.25
CA HIS A 163 -19.82 5.69 1.74
C HIS A 163 -20.48 4.75 0.73
N MET A 164 -20.92 3.57 1.21
CA MET A 164 -21.62 2.54 0.44
C MET A 164 -20.85 1.99 -0.78
N LYS A 165 -19.54 2.23 -0.86
CA LYS A 165 -18.70 1.81 -1.96
C LYS A 165 -17.28 1.50 -1.49
N ILE A 166 -16.70 0.45 -2.03
CA ILE A 166 -15.26 0.19 -2.00
C ILE A 166 -14.71 0.54 -3.37
N GLU A 167 -13.72 1.41 -3.41
CA GLU A 167 -13.11 1.85 -4.66
C GLU A 167 -12.09 0.85 -5.19
N PRO A 168 -11.73 0.93 -6.48
CA PRO A 168 -10.59 0.20 -7.01
C PRO A 168 -9.29 0.67 -6.35
N GLN A 169 -8.28 -0.19 -6.31
CA GLN A 169 -7.00 0.09 -5.64
C GLN A 169 -6.34 1.40 -6.08
N ARG A 170 -6.47 1.78 -7.36
CA ARG A 170 -5.93 3.03 -7.91
C ARG A 170 -6.46 4.29 -7.21
N TRP A 171 -7.72 4.27 -6.73
CA TRP A 171 -8.28 5.38 -5.97
C TRP A 171 -7.53 5.58 -4.65
N TYR A 172 -7.23 4.48 -3.93
CA TYR A 172 -6.48 4.53 -2.68
C TYR A 172 -5.00 4.87 -2.90
N TYR A 173 -4.48 4.59 -4.08
CA TYR A 173 -3.13 4.98 -4.47
C TYR A 173 -3.02 6.50 -4.60
N TRP A 174 -3.95 7.15 -5.31
CA TRP A 174 -3.97 8.61 -5.49
C TRP A 174 -4.34 9.35 -4.21
#